data_4526d333ea082cf50e589ef7c6697a03
#
_entry.id   4526d333ea082cf50e589ef7c6697a03
#
_cell.length_a   1.000
_cell.length_b   1.000
_cell.length_c   1.000
_cell.angle_alpha   90.00
_cell.angle_beta   90.00
_cell.angle_gamma   90.00
#
_symmetry.space_group_name_H-M   'P 1'
#
loop_
_entity.id
_entity.type
_entity.pdbx_description
1 polymer ?
#
loop_
_entity_poly.entity_id
_entity_poly.type
_entity_poly.pdbx_seq_one_letter_code
_entity_poly.pdbx_strand_id
1 'polypeptide(L)'
;MIDDLVKTIRDRKNSSPDKSYTSFLLSKGNDHCLNKLKEEVNELEDAIKNKKNTIHETADVIYHLLVTLESAGINFDDIMAELRKREGTSGFKEKRNR
;
A
#
# COMPACT_ATOMS: atom_id res chain seq x y z
N MET A 1 1.86 -7.66 -12.87
CA MET A 1 0.52 -7.31 -12.35
C MET A 1 0.59 -6.22 -11.29
N ILE A 2 1.19 -6.47 -10.14
CA ILE A 2 1.31 -5.40 -9.12
C ILE A 2 2.23 -4.28 -9.61
N ASP A 3 3.22 -4.59 -10.41
CA ASP A 3 4.12 -3.59 -10.99
C ASP A 3 3.36 -2.61 -11.89
N ASP A 4 2.35 -3.09 -12.60
CA ASP A 4 1.52 -2.23 -13.44
C ASP A 4 0.70 -1.27 -12.60
N LEU A 5 0.19 -1.72 -11.46
CA LEU A 5 -0.54 -0.86 -10.53
C LEU A 5 0.38 0.22 -9.96
N VAL A 6 1.59 -0.16 -9.55
CA VAL A 6 2.58 0.80 -9.04
C VAL A 6 2.89 1.86 -10.09
N LYS A 7 3.08 1.44 -11.34
CA LYS A 7 3.35 2.37 -12.43
C LYS A 7 2.17 3.31 -12.67
N THR A 8 0.95 2.78 -12.66
CA THR A 8 -0.25 3.59 -12.82
C THR A 8 -0.36 4.64 -11.73
N ILE A 9 -0.11 4.25 -10.47
CA ILE A 9 -0.14 5.19 -9.34
C ILE A 9 0.89 6.30 -9.54
N ARG A 10 2.10 5.94 -9.95
CA ARG A 10 3.17 6.92 -10.20
C ARG A 10 2.78 7.88 -11.32
N ASP A 11 2.21 7.36 -12.39
CA ASP A 11 1.79 8.19 -13.53
C ASP A 11 0.67 9.16 -13.15
N ARG A 12 -0.18 8.81 -12.18
CA ARG A 12 -1.29 9.67 -11.74
C ARG A 12 -0.83 10.92 -11.01
N LYS A 13 0.42 10.98 -10.56
CA LYS A 13 0.98 12.21 -9.97
C LYS A 13 0.80 13.41 -10.90
N ASN A 14 0.82 13.18 -12.20
CA ASN A 14 0.72 14.22 -13.20
C ASN A 14 -0.72 14.53 -13.60
N SER A 15 -1.70 13.81 -13.04
CA SER A 15 -3.10 14.04 -13.30
C SER A 15 -3.66 15.11 -12.37
N SER A 16 -4.80 15.68 -12.75
CA SER A 16 -5.49 16.66 -11.92
C SER A 16 -6.18 15.97 -10.72
N PRO A 17 -6.08 16.52 -9.50
CA PRO A 17 -6.73 15.92 -8.32
C PRO A 17 -8.24 15.79 -8.43
N ASP A 18 -8.90 16.63 -9.23
CA ASP A 18 -10.35 16.54 -9.43
C ASP A 18 -10.75 15.49 -10.47
N LYS A 19 -9.79 14.91 -11.19
CA LYS A 19 -10.04 13.89 -12.20
C LYS A 19 -9.52 12.50 -11.80
N SER A 20 -8.66 12.44 -10.81
CA SER A 20 -8.06 11.18 -10.37
C SER A 20 -8.02 11.12 -8.85
N TYR A 21 -8.64 10.09 -8.28
CA TYR A 21 -8.61 9.87 -6.84
C TYR A 21 -7.17 9.66 -6.35
N THR A 22 -6.36 8.93 -7.11
CA THR A 22 -4.94 8.72 -6.78
C THR A 22 -4.20 10.06 -6.72
N SER A 23 -4.40 10.91 -7.73
CA SER A 23 -3.80 12.24 -7.73
C SER A 23 -4.26 13.07 -6.54
N PHE A 24 -5.56 12.97 -6.19
CA PHE A 24 -6.10 13.65 -5.02
C PHE A 24 -5.38 13.21 -3.74
N LEU A 25 -5.24 11.89 -3.54
CA LEU A 25 -4.56 11.35 -2.37
C LEU A 25 -3.11 11.82 -2.31
N LEU A 26 -2.39 11.74 -3.43
CA LEU A 26 -0.99 12.16 -3.48
C LEU A 26 -0.83 13.64 -3.19
N SER A 27 -1.80 14.47 -3.60
CA SER A 27 -1.75 15.90 -3.36
C SER A 27 -1.91 16.27 -1.87
N LYS A 28 -2.46 15.37 -1.07
CA LYS A 28 -2.71 15.61 0.35
C LYS A 28 -1.52 15.32 1.25
N GLY A 29 -0.52 14.58 0.75
CA GLY A 29 0.70 14.31 1.49
C GLY A 29 0.64 13.07 2.37
N ASN A 30 1.75 12.78 3.05
CA ASN A 30 1.97 11.53 3.77
C ASN A 30 0.97 11.29 4.90
N ASP A 31 0.69 12.30 5.71
CA ASP A 31 -0.19 12.10 6.87
C ASP A 31 -1.60 11.71 6.46
N HIS A 32 -2.11 12.34 5.41
CA HIS A 32 -3.44 12.01 4.89
C HIS A 32 -3.45 10.59 4.32
N CYS A 33 -2.43 10.23 3.53
CA CYS A 33 -2.34 8.90 2.95
C CYS A 33 -2.24 7.82 4.03
N LEU A 34 -1.45 8.08 5.09
CA LEU A 34 -1.32 7.16 6.22
C LEU A 34 -2.64 7.00 6.96
N ASN A 35 -3.38 8.08 7.18
CA ASN A 35 -4.67 8.01 7.86
C ASN A 35 -5.68 7.19 7.04
N LYS A 36 -5.66 7.37 5.72
CA LYS A 36 -6.53 6.58 4.84
C LYS A 36 -6.15 5.09 4.87
N LEU A 37 -4.86 4.80 4.86
CA LEU A 37 -4.39 3.42 4.97
C LEU A 37 -4.88 2.78 6.28
N LYS A 38 -4.80 3.50 7.39
CA LYS A 38 -5.27 3.01 8.68
C LYS A 38 -6.77 2.74 8.66
N GLU A 39 -7.56 3.61 8.03
CA GLU A 39 -9.00 3.40 7.88
C GLU A 39 -9.28 2.10 7.12
N GLU A 40 -8.56 1.87 6.02
CA GLU A 40 -8.76 0.67 5.22
C GLU A 40 -8.33 -0.60 5.96
N VAL A 41 -7.29 -0.53 6.77
CA VAL A 41 -6.89 -1.67 7.61
C VAL A 41 -7.99 -2.00 8.62
N ASN A 42 -8.61 -0.99 9.23
CA ASN A 42 -9.71 -1.20 10.17
C ASN A 42 -10.91 -1.84 9.46
N GLU A 43 -11.21 -1.41 8.24
CA GLU A 43 -12.30 -2.00 7.45
C GLU A 43 -12.00 -3.45 7.08
N LEU A 44 -10.73 -3.77 6.77
CA LEU A 44 -10.32 -5.14 6.52
C LEU A 44 -10.48 -6.01 7.77
N GLU A 45 -10.12 -5.47 8.93
CA GLU A 45 -10.29 -6.19 10.20
C GLU A 45 -11.76 -6.57 10.40
N ASP A 46 -12.68 -5.61 10.22
CA ASP A 46 -14.10 -5.85 10.34
C ASP A 46 -14.59 -6.88 9.32
N ALA A 47 -14.10 -6.78 8.08
CA ALA A 47 -14.48 -7.71 7.01
C ALA A 47 -14.06 -9.14 7.33
N ILE A 48 -12.87 -9.33 7.87
CA ILE A 48 -12.37 -10.65 8.26
C ILE A 48 -13.22 -11.22 9.40
N LYS A 49 -13.49 -10.41 10.43
CA LYS A 49 -14.29 -10.85 11.58
C LYS A 49 -15.72 -11.20 11.19
N ASN A 50 -16.29 -10.45 10.27
CA ASN A 50 -17.69 -10.65 9.84
C ASN A 50 -17.81 -11.55 8.60
N LYS A 51 -16.69 -11.99 8.02
CA LYS A 51 -16.64 -12.85 6.84
C LYS A 51 -17.39 -12.25 5.66
N LYS A 52 -17.21 -10.95 5.43
CA LYS A 52 -17.94 -10.21 4.40
C LYS A 52 -17.02 -9.20 3.72
N ASN A 53 -17.05 -9.16 2.38
CA ASN A 53 -16.29 -8.20 1.55
C ASN A 53 -14.76 -8.25 1.75
N THR A 54 -14.22 -9.38 2.17
CA THR A 54 -12.79 -9.50 2.51
C THR A 54 -11.89 -9.20 1.33
N ILE A 55 -12.24 -9.68 0.14
CA ILE A 55 -11.43 -9.45 -1.07
C ILE A 55 -11.40 -7.97 -1.40
N HIS A 56 -12.56 -7.32 -1.38
CA HIS A 56 -12.67 -5.88 -1.66
C HIS A 56 -11.81 -5.06 -0.68
N GLU A 57 -11.95 -5.33 0.62
CA GLU A 57 -11.23 -4.57 1.64
C GLU A 57 -9.72 -4.84 1.59
N THR A 58 -9.33 -6.07 1.25
CA THR A 58 -7.90 -6.38 1.08
C THR A 58 -7.32 -5.60 -0.11
N ALA A 59 -8.06 -5.54 -1.21
CA ALA A 59 -7.62 -4.77 -2.38
C ALA A 59 -7.46 -3.30 -2.03
N ASP A 60 -8.37 -2.73 -1.24
CA ASP A 60 -8.28 -1.34 -0.81
C ASP A 60 -7.05 -1.09 0.06
N VAL A 61 -6.72 -2.03 0.96
CA VAL A 61 -5.51 -1.91 1.79
C VAL A 61 -4.26 -1.90 0.90
N ILE A 62 -4.16 -2.82 -0.04
CA ILE A 62 -3.01 -2.88 -0.95
C ILE A 62 -2.89 -1.59 -1.76
N TYR A 63 -4.01 -1.11 -2.30
CA TYR A 63 -4.03 0.13 -3.07
C TYR A 63 -3.53 1.31 -2.23
N HIS A 64 -4.10 1.51 -1.05
CA HIS A 64 -3.72 2.64 -0.20
C HIS A 64 -2.29 2.51 0.34
N LEU A 65 -1.81 1.28 0.55
CA LEU A 65 -0.41 1.06 0.91
C LEU A 65 0.51 1.55 -0.20
N LEU A 66 0.22 1.17 -1.45
CA LEU A 66 1.05 1.57 -2.59
C LEU A 66 1.02 3.08 -2.82
N VAL A 67 -0.15 3.71 -2.65
CA VAL A 67 -0.27 5.17 -2.75
C VAL A 67 0.57 5.85 -1.65
N THR A 68 0.51 5.32 -0.44
CA THR A 68 1.27 5.87 0.69
C THR A 68 2.77 5.78 0.44
N LEU A 69 3.25 4.65 -0.07
CA LEU A 69 4.66 4.48 -0.42
C LEU A 69 5.09 5.49 -1.48
N GLU A 70 4.26 5.69 -2.50
CA GLU A 70 4.54 6.67 -3.55
C GLU A 70 4.59 8.09 -2.98
N SER A 71 3.65 8.45 -2.10
CA SER A 71 3.63 9.73 -1.42
C SER A 71 4.93 9.96 -0.64
N ALA A 72 5.42 8.93 0.02
CA ALA A 72 6.62 9.00 0.86
C ALA A 72 7.93 8.91 0.07
N GLY A 73 7.86 8.71 -1.24
CA GLY A 73 9.04 8.57 -2.07
C GLY A 73 9.77 7.25 -1.91
N ILE A 74 9.08 6.21 -1.42
CA ILE A 74 9.67 4.89 -1.22
C ILE A 74 9.49 4.07 -2.50
N ASN A 75 10.60 3.52 -2.99
CA ASN A 75 10.58 2.73 -4.22
C ASN A 75 10.04 1.33 -3.94
N PHE A 76 9.00 0.95 -4.65
CA PHE A 76 8.39 -0.37 -4.50
C PHE A 76 9.38 -1.51 -4.76
N ASP A 77 10.31 -1.33 -5.73
CA ASP A 77 11.30 -2.35 -6.04
C ASP A 77 12.20 -2.67 -4.85
N ASP A 78 12.48 -1.66 -4.02
CA ASP A 78 13.28 -1.86 -2.80
C ASP A 78 12.53 -2.73 -1.79
N ILE A 79 11.21 -2.55 -1.69
CA ILE A 79 10.37 -3.39 -0.83
C ILE A 79 10.41 -4.84 -1.32
N MET A 80 10.27 -5.05 -2.63
CA MET A 80 10.31 -6.39 -3.19
C MET A 80 11.67 -7.04 -3.01
N ALA A 81 12.75 -6.27 -3.13
CA ALA A 81 14.10 -6.78 -2.89
C ALA A 81 14.27 -7.23 -1.45
N GLU A 82 13.74 -6.47 -0.49
CA GLU A 82 13.79 -6.83 0.92
C GLU A 82 13.02 -8.11 1.20
N LEU A 83 11.83 -8.25 0.61
CA LEU A 83 11.03 -9.46 0.76
C LEU A 83 11.75 -10.68 0.18
N ARG A 84 12.37 -10.50 -1.00
CA ARG A 84 13.12 -11.58 -1.64
C ARG A 84 14.31 -12.01 -0.78
N LYS A 85 14.98 -11.05 -0.17
CA LYS A 85 16.09 -11.31 0.74
C LYS A 85 15.66 -12.16 1.94
N ARG A 86 14.44 -11.98 2.41
CA ARG A 86 13.90 -12.73 3.55
C ARG A 86 13.45 -14.15 3.18
N GLU A 87 13.28 -14.44 1.90
CA GLU A 87 12.99 -15.80 1.46
C GLU A 87 14.15 -16.71 1.85
N GLY A 88 13.84 -17.89 2.34
CA GLY A 88 14.85 -18.85 2.79
C GLY A 88 15.40 -18.58 4.19
N THR A 89 14.97 -17.50 4.85
CA THR A 89 15.35 -17.18 6.22
C THR A 89 14.12 -17.28 7.12
N SER A 90 14.18 -18.05 8.20
CA SER A 90 13.02 -18.21 9.09
C SER A 90 12.69 -16.87 9.77
N GLY A 91 11.39 -16.64 10.03
CA GLY A 91 10.95 -15.45 10.73
C GLY A 91 11.59 -15.30 12.11
N PHE A 92 11.83 -16.40 12.80
CA PHE A 92 12.49 -16.40 14.10
C PHE A 92 13.94 -15.96 13.98
N LYS A 93 14.66 -16.45 12.97
CA LYS A 93 16.04 -16.06 12.73
C LYS A 93 16.13 -14.58 12.36
N GLU A 94 15.22 -14.10 11.53
CA GLU A 94 15.14 -12.69 11.14
C GLU A 94 14.96 -11.80 12.38
N LYS A 95 14.06 -12.16 13.29
CA LYS A 95 13.81 -11.39 14.50
C LYS A 95 15.03 -11.35 15.42
N ARG A 96 15.81 -12.43 15.49
CA ARG A 96 17.03 -12.47 16.30
C ARG A 96 18.12 -11.55 15.75
N ASN A 97 18.12 -11.30 14.47
CA ASN A 97 19.15 -10.51 13.79
C ASN A 97 18.81 -9.02 13.67
N ARG A 98 17.61 -8.60 14.09
CA ARG A 98 17.19 -7.19 14.05
C ARG A 98 17.60 -6.39 15.28
#